data_e6972bb8595814178dce3ec82e39b2ef
#
_entry.id   e6972bb8595814178dce3ec82e39b2ef
#
_cell.length_a   1.000
_cell.length_b   1.000
_cell.length_c   1.000
_cell.angle_alpha   90.00
_cell.angle_beta   90.00
_cell.angle_gamma   90.00
#
_symmetry.space_group_name_H-M   'P 1'
#
loop_
_entity.id
_entity.type
_entity.pdbx_description
1 polymer ?
#
loop_
_entity_poly.entity_id
_entity_poly.type
_entity_poly.pdbx_seq_one_letter_code
_entity_poly.pdbx_strand_id
1 'polypeptide(L)'
;KNGGGDQPLDGYVIKAHDYIIVYCSSAGFENADFPHADFSIGKVSEAEIILKYDSFRCESIKMPKLNKGVSYSKNVKGEMYVSEPTPLAANAEKTIGDTPVFSQAAGSYEKAFDLEITAGESQTVYYTTDGTDPATSDTRKVYENALRIDDRSDDENVLSAYDPMKIQLDYRDSIKLPAKSAVDKGTVIRACAEGTSGKCGKTVTATYFVDVSSADHNDLPIVSITTDPDGLFNEKTGIYCLGDVYKEYDEENPDHPWNGSIPANYNQRGREWEKECYVEYFDSEGNSLISQDCGIRIQGGWSRADYQKSFRLYARNDYGKSSFDTVFWDSFTDVNGEAITSCKTFVLRNGGNDANYSK
;
A
#
# COMPACT_ATOMS: atom_id res chain seq x y z
N LYS A 1 24.76 -6.48 8.41
CA LYS A 1 24.39 -5.40 9.34
C LYS A 1 25.63 -4.54 9.54
N ASN A 2 25.56 -3.24 9.32
CA ASN A 2 26.61 -2.35 9.80
C ASN A 2 26.67 -2.47 11.33
N GLY A 3 27.65 -3.22 11.87
CA GLY A 3 27.85 -3.46 13.30
C GLY A 3 27.19 -4.72 13.90
N GLY A 4 26.72 -5.68 13.11
CA GLY A 4 26.38 -7.02 13.62
C GLY A 4 27.64 -7.82 13.91
N GLY A 5 27.77 -8.36 15.11
CA GLY A 5 28.87 -9.26 15.47
C GLY A 5 28.80 -10.58 14.70
N ASP A 6 29.91 -11.31 14.66
CA ASP A 6 29.93 -12.68 14.17
C ASP A 6 29.09 -13.56 15.11
N GLN A 7 28.28 -14.45 14.54
CA GLN A 7 27.49 -15.43 15.28
C GLN A 7 28.09 -16.80 15.03
N PRO A 8 28.76 -17.41 16.00
CA PRO A 8 29.32 -18.76 15.87
C PRO A 8 28.23 -19.80 15.64
N LEU A 9 28.49 -20.74 14.74
CA LEU A 9 27.65 -21.92 14.52
C LEU A 9 28.31 -23.17 15.13
N ASP A 10 29.02 -22.99 16.25
CA ASP A 10 29.74 -24.06 16.92
C ASP A 10 28.80 -25.17 17.37
N GLY A 11 29.23 -26.41 17.15
CA GLY A 11 28.44 -27.62 17.48
C GLY A 11 27.44 -28.05 16.39
N TYR A 12 27.25 -27.28 15.34
CA TYR A 12 26.42 -27.67 14.21
C TYR A 12 27.26 -28.20 13.06
N VAL A 13 26.87 -29.38 12.55
CA VAL A 13 27.54 -30.06 11.45
C VAL A 13 26.57 -30.22 10.29
N ILE A 14 26.90 -29.64 9.14
CA ILE A 14 26.14 -29.85 7.90
C ILE A 14 26.79 -31.03 7.16
N LYS A 15 26.01 -32.08 6.91
CA LYS A 15 26.48 -33.23 6.10
C LYS A 15 26.58 -32.78 4.63
N ALA A 16 27.40 -33.49 3.85
CA ALA A 16 27.46 -33.26 2.41
C ALA A 16 26.06 -33.38 1.78
N HIS A 17 25.70 -32.38 0.97
CA HIS A 17 24.39 -32.29 0.31
C HIS A 17 23.17 -32.11 1.23
N ASP A 18 23.42 -31.65 2.47
CA ASP A 18 22.37 -31.37 3.45
C ASP A 18 22.16 -29.86 3.63
N TYR A 19 21.16 -29.47 4.42
CA TYR A 19 20.76 -28.10 4.66
C TYR A 19 20.70 -27.81 6.16
N ILE A 20 20.97 -26.57 6.52
CA ILE A 20 20.78 -26.05 7.87
C ILE A 20 19.95 -24.75 7.82
N ILE A 21 19.06 -24.57 8.78
CA ILE A 21 18.36 -23.30 8.98
C ILE A 21 19.05 -22.53 10.09
N VAL A 22 19.36 -21.27 9.84
CA VAL A 22 19.81 -20.31 10.86
C VAL A 22 18.71 -19.28 11.03
N TYR A 23 18.07 -19.27 12.21
CA TYR A 23 17.07 -18.28 12.52
C TYR A 23 17.71 -16.94 12.85
N CYS A 24 17.26 -15.88 12.17
CA CYS A 24 17.74 -14.52 12.39
C CYS A 24 16.61 -13.68 12.98
N SER A 25 16.53 -13.60 14.30
CA SER A 25 15.50 -12.85 15.01
C SER A 25 16.07 -12.16 16.23
N SER A 26 15.66 -10.91 16.48
CA SER A 26 16.00 -10.20 17.72
C SER A 26 15.10 -10.57 18.91
N ALA A 27 14.06 -11.37 18.70
CA ALA A 27 13.26 -11.96 19.76
C ALA A 27 13.84 -13.34 20.09
N GLY A 28 14.11 -13.61 21.35
CA GLY A 28 14.61 -14.92 21.80
C GLY A 28 13.68 -16.02 21.33
N PHE A 29 14.14 -16.80 20.39
CA PHE A 29 13.46 -18.00 19.90
C PHE A 29 14.37 -19.17 20.22
N GLU A 30 13.97 -19.99 21.17
CA GLU A 30 14.72 -21.20 21.54
C GLU A 30 14.19 -22.37 20.72
N ASN A 31 14.95 -22.75 19.70
CA ASN A 31 14.80 -24.05 19.04
C ASN A 31 16.13 -24.79 19.15
N ALA A 32 16.17 -25.88 19.90
CA ALA A 32 17.39 -26.64 20.12
C ALA A 32 17.94 -27.32 18.87
N ASP A 33 17.13 -27.50 17.83
CA ASP A 33 17.50 -28.22 16.62
C ASP A 33 18.25 -27.35 15.59
N PHE A 34 18.11 -26.00 15.67
CA PHE A 34 18.67 -25.08 14.69
C PHE A 34 19.36 -23.88 15.35
N PRO A 35 20.48 -23.41 14.80
CA PRO A 35 21.17 -22.23 15.33
C PRO A 35 20.32 -20.97 15.20
N HIS A 36 20.50 -20.09 16.18
CA HIS A 36 19.83 -18.80 16.24
C HIS A 36 20.84 -17.66 16.27
N ALA A 37 20.65 -16.66 15.41
CA ALA A 37 21.47 -15.45 15.38
C ALA A 37 20.69 -14.25 15.97
N ASP A 38 21.36 -13.45 16.80
CA ASP A 38 20.77 -12.33 17.56
C ASP A 38 20.42 -11.10 16.73
N PHE A 39 20.32 -11.24 15.42
CA PHE A 39 19.99 -10.13 14.55
C PHE A 39 18.82 -10.44 13.62
N SER A 40 18.11 -9.42 13.18
CA SER A 40 17.05 -9.53 12.20
C SER A 40 17.51 -9.00 10.84
N ILE A 41 17.26 -9.76 9.78
CA ILE A 41 17.60 -9.39 8.40
C ILE A 41 16.52 -8.46 7.80
N GLY A 42 15.28 -8.54 8.25
CA GLY A 42 14.12 -7.92 7.61
C GLY A 42 13.99 -6.40 7.68
N LYS A 43 14.87 -5.70 8.41
CA LYS A 43 14.73 -4.24 8.63
C LYS A 43 15.78 -3.38 7.89
N VAL A 44 16.64 -3.97 7.11
CA VAL A 44 17.75 -3.26 6.44
C VAL A 44 17.58 -3.34 4.94
N SER A 45 17.59 -2.20 4.27
CA SER A 45 17.38 -2.10 2.81
C SER A 45 18.54 -2.68 1.98
N GLU A 46 19.69 -2.96 2.59
CA GLU A 46 20.87 -3.52 1.93
C GLU A 46 21.68 -4.33 2.95
N ALA A 47 21.13 -5.45 3.41
CA ALA A 47 21.87 -6.34 4.29
C ALA A 47 22.88 -7.17 3.49
N GLU A 48 24.11 -7.29 3.96
CA GLU A 48 25.07 -8.27 3.47
C GLU A 48 25.18 -9.42 4.47
N ILE A 49 24.90 -10.64 4.02
CA ILE A 49 25.09 -11.85 4.79
C ILE A 49 26.44 -12.42 4.38
N ILE A 50 27.31 -12.65 5.36
CA ILE A 50 28.64 -13.18 5.14
C ILE A 50 28.78 -14.50 5.88
N LEU A 51 29.12 -15.57 5.16
CA LEU A 51 29.57 -16.82 5.73
C LEU A 51 31.10 -16.78 5.88
N LYS A 52 31.59 -17.06 7.08
CA LYS A 52 33.03 -17.10 7.38
C LYS A 52 33.41 -18.49 7.90
N TYR A 53 34.62 -18.89 7.55
CA TYR A 53 35.32 -20.00 8.20
C TYR A 53 36.56 -19.43 8.85
N ASP A 54 36.65 -19.49 10.18
CA ASP A 54 37.65 -18.80 10.98
C ASP A 54 37.67 -17.28 10.66
N SER A 55 38.80 -16.70 10.30
CA SER A 55 38.90 -15.29 9.87
C SER A 55 38.65 -15.08 8.37
N PHE A 56 38.46 -16.17 7.60
CA PHE A 56 38.29 -16.10 6.16
C PHE A 56 36.82 -15.94 5.77
N ARG A 57 36.54 -15.00 4.86
CA ARG A 57 35.24 -14.84 4.22
C ARG A 57 35.10 -15.91 3.14
N CYS A 58 34.16 -16.84 3.33
CA CYS A 58 33.92 -17.90 2.37
C CYS A 58 32.92 -17.50 1.30
N GLU A 59 31.84 -16.82 1.70
CA GLU A 59 30.79 -16.36 0.80
C GLU A 59 30.14 -15.10 1.35
N SER A 60 29.61 -14.26 0.46
CA SER A 60 28.78 -13.13 0.86
C SER A 60 27.65 -12.91 -0.14
N ILE A 61 26.50 -12.58 0.41
CA ILE A 61 25.27 -12.33 -0.35
C ILE A 61 24.75 -10.96 0.07
N LYS A 62 24.62 -10.05 -0.91
CA LYS A 62 23.88 -8.79 -0.72
C LYS A 62 22.40 -9.07 -0.89
N MET A 63 21.64 -8.83 0.16
CA MET A 63 20.20 -9.07 0.19
C MET A 63 19.46 -7.84 -0.32
N PRO A 64 18.64 -7.95 -1.37
CA PRO A 64 17.71 -6.90 -1.73
C PRO A 64 16.59 -6.81 -0.68
N LYS A 65 15.81 -5.74 -0.71
CA LYS A 65 14.59 -5.67 0.08
C LYS A 65 13.60 -6.70 -0.48
N LEU A 66 13.23 -7.68 0.32
CA LEU A 66 12.28 -8.73 -0.05
C LEU A 66 10.89 -8.47 0.54
N ASN A 67 9.88 -8.92 -0.16
CA ASN A 67 8.52 -9.01 0.34
C ASN A 67 8.37 -10.18 1.32
N LYS A 68 7.33 -10.12 2.15
CA LYS A 68 6.99 -11.25 3.03
C LYS A 68 6.61 -12.48 2.20
N GLY A 69 7.12 -13.63 2.60
CA GLY A 69 6.77 -14.92 1.98
C GLY A 69 7.59 -15.30 0.74
N VAL A 70 8.65 -14.56 0.42
CA VAL A 70 9.56 -14.90 -0.68
C VAL A 70 10.97 -15.18 -0.17
N SER A 71 11.77 -15.89 -0.95
CA SER A 71 13.18 -16.19 -0.73
C SER A 71 14.06 -15.50 -1.75
N TYR A 72 15.30 -15.20 -1.36
CA TYR A 72 16.37 -14.84 -2.26
C TYR A 72 17.30 -16.04 -2.42
N SER A 73 17.23 -16.68 -3.54
CA SER A 73 17.78 -18.01 -3.82
C SER A 73 18.92 -17.94 -4.83
N LYS A 74 19.80 -18.94 -4.82
CA LYS A 74 20.91 -19.09 -5.75
C LYS A 74 20.70 -20.33 -6.61
N ASN A 75 20.77 -20.19 -7.92
CA ASN A 75 20.65 -21.33 -8.84
C ASN A 75 22.00 -22.08 -8.97
N VAL A 76 21.98 -23.19 -9.69
CA VAL A 76 23.15 -24.04 -9.93
C VAL A 76 24.28 -23.32 -10.68
N LYS A 77 23.98 -22.23 -11.40
CA LYS A 77 24.96 -21.37 -12.08
C LYS A 77 25.57 -20.29 -11.16
N GLY A 78 25.05 -20.16 -9.94
CA GLY A 78 25.47 -19.13 -8.98
C GLY A 78 24.73 -17.80 -9.11
N GLU A 79 23.70 -17.70 -9.95
CA GLU A 79 22.88 -16.51 -10.14
C GLU A 79 21.83 -16.41 -9.04
N MET A 80 21.63 -15.20 -8.51
CA MET A 80 20.67 -14.93 -7.47
C MET A 80 19.32 -14.51 -8.08
N TYR A 81 18.21 -15.00 -7.52
CA TYR A 81 16.85 -14.71 -7.98
C TYR A 81 15.84 -14.80 -6.84
N VAL A 82 14.68 -14.20 -7.04
CA VAL A 82 13.56 -14.29 -6.08
C VAL A 82 12.72 -15.53 -6.40
N SER A 83 12.44 -16.34 -5.38
CA SER A 83 11.68 -17.58 -5.51
C SER A 83 10.75 -17.82 -4.32
N GLU A 84 9.99 -18.90 -4.38
CA GLU A 84 9.31 -19.42 -3.20
C GLU A 84 10.30 -19.96 -2.17
N PRO A 85 10.01 -19.83 -0.86
CA PRO A 85 10.80 -20.46 0.18
C PRO A 85 10.79 -21.98 0.05
N THR A 86 11.97 -22.58 0.10
CA THR A 86 12.16 -24.06 0.09
C THR A 86 13.03 -24.47 1.29
N PRO A 87 12.57 -24.29 2.55
CA PRO A 87 13.38 -24.60 3.72
C PRO A 87 13.75 -26.07 3.75
N LEU A 88 15.03 -26.38 4.04
CA LEU A 88 15.59 -27.74 4.08
C LEU A 88 15.44 -28.54 2.77
N ALA A 89 15.37 -27.84 1.64
CA ALA A 89 15.32 -28.43 0.31
C ALA A 89 16.14 -27.64 -0.71
N ALA A 90 16.38 -28.20 -1.86
CA ALA A 90 16.98 -27.49 -2.99
C ALA A 90 16.16 -26.26 -3.37
N ASN A 91 16.82 -25.19 -3.78
CA ASN A 91 16.13 -23.99 -4.23
C ASN A 91 15.20 -24.29 -5.40
N ALA A 92 14.01 -23.66 -5.41
CA ALA A 92 13.09 -23.79 -6.51
C ALA A 92 13.74 -23.24 -7.80
N GLU A 93 13.58 -23.94 -8.90
CA GLU A 93 14.05 -23.49 -10.22
C GLU A 93 13.18 -22.38 -10.79
N LYS A 94 11.93 -22.29 -10.31
CA LYS A 94 10.92 -21.35 -10.78
C LYS A 94 11.01 -20.01 -10.06
N THR A 95 11.00 -18.94 -10.82
CA THR A 95 11.10 -17.57 -10.31
C THR A 95 9.72 -16.97 -10.03
N ILE A 96 9.62 -16.15 -8.97
CA ILE A 96 8.55 -15.18 -8.82
C ILE A 96 8.86 -13.99 -9.73
N GLY A 97 7.86 -13.29 -10.20
CA GLY A 97 8.03 -12.15 -11.09
C GLY A 97 8.85 -11.01 -10.47
N ASP A 98 9.54 -10.27 -11.30
CA ASP A 98 10.27 -9.06 -10.91
C ASP A 98 9.30 -7.92 -10.59
N THR A 99 9.80 -6.86 -9.97
CA THR A 99 9.02 -5.65 -9.75
C THR A 99 8.96 -4.86 -11.06
N PRO A 100 7.78 -4.58 -11.63
CA PRO A 100 7.68 -3.77 -12.85
C PRO A 100 8.18 -2.35 -12.65
N VAL A 101 8.60 -1.73 -13.76
CA VAL A 101 9.06 -0.34 -13.80
C VAL A 101 8.20 0.44 -14.80
N PHE A 102 7.65 1.57 -14.36
CA PHE A 102 6.94 2.52 -15.22
C PHE A 102 7.92 3.49 -15.89
N SER A 103 7.68 3.80 -17.16
CA SER A 103 8.50 4.75 -17.92
C SER A 103 8.38 6.19 -17.45
N GLN A 104 7.31 6.51 -16.72
CA GLN A 104 7.03 7.82 -16.16
C GLN A 104 6.79 7.71 -14.65
N ALA A 105 7.29 8.66 -13.88
CA ALA A 105 7.01 8.76 -12.45
C ALA A 105 5.53 9.14 -12.22
N ALA A 106 4.98 8.77 -11.05
CA ALA A 106 3.68 9.26 -10.62
C ALA A 106 3.71 10.79 -10.45
N GLY A 107 2.62 11.47 -10.75
CA GLY A 107 2.52 12.94 -10.61
C GLY A 107 1.64 13.61 -11.65
N SER A 108 1.80 14.94 -11.77
CA SER A 108 1.03 15.78 -12.67
C SER A 108 1.77 16.03 -13.98
N TYR A 109 1.03 16.03 -15.08
CA TYR A 109 1.54 16.20 -16.44
C TYR A 109 0.66 17.20 -17.18
N GLU A 110 1.29 18.13 -17.91
CA GLU A 110 0.56 19.13 -18.71
C GLU A 110 -0.15 18.50 -19.92
N LYS A 111 0.33 17.36 -20.39
CA LYS A 111 -0.15 16.72 -21.63
C LYS A 111 -0.25 15.22 -21.46
N ALA A 112 -1.19 14.64 -22.17
CA ALA A 112 -1.33 13.22 -22.32
C ALA A 112 -0.07 12.55 -22.88
N PHE A 113 0.23 11.33 -22.40
CA PHE A 113 1.42 10.56 -22.76
C PHE A 113 1.12 9.07 -22.82
N ASP A 114 2.04 8.32 -23.39
CA ASP A 114 1.98 6.86 -23.43
C ASP A 114 2.91 6.29 -22.36
N LEU A 115 2.34 5.51 -21.43
CA LEU A 115 3.04 4.87 -20.32
C LEU A 115 3.51 3.50 -20.73
N GLU A 116 4.81 3.26 -20.70
CA GLU A 116 5.39 1.93 -20.86
C GLU A 116 5.62 1.27 -19.52
N ILE A 117 5.41 -0.06 -19.47
CA ILE A 117 5.65 -0.90 -18.30
C ILE A 117 6.65 -1.97 -18.69
N THR A 118 7.77 -2.04 -17.98
CA THR A 118 8.81 -3.04 -18.24
C THR A 118 8.99 -3.95 -17.03
N ALA A 119 9.35 -5.21 -17.28
CA ALA A 119 9.72 -6.20 -16.28
C ALA A 119 10.84 -7.09 -16.81
N GLY A 120 11.19 -8.16 -16.09
CA GLY A 120 12.18 -9.12 -16.52
C GLY A 120 11.82 -9.84 -17.82
N GLU A 121 12.82 -10.36 -18.52
CA GLU A 121 12.62 -11.10 -19.76
C GLU A 121 11.67 -12.29 -19.55
N SER A 122 10.80 -12.53 -20.52
CA SER A 122 9.84 -13.64 -20.54
C SER A 122 8.83 -13.66 -19.38
N GLN A 123 8.60 -12.53 -18.71
CA GLN A 123 7.57 -12.36 -17.69
C GLN A 123 6.31 -11.75 -18.30
N THR A 124 5.16 -12.17 -17.80
CA THR A 124 3.86 -11.56 -18.16
C THR A 124 3.54 -10.46 -17.18
N VAL A 125 3.36 -9.24 -17.69
CA VAL A 125 2.92 -8.10 -16.85
C VAL A 125 1.41 -8.03 -16.85
N TYR A 126 0.82 -7.99 -15.65
CA TYR A 126 -0.59 -7.71 -15.43
C TYR A 126 -0.77 -6.32 -14.84
N TYR A 127 -1.86 -5.66 -15.18
CA TYR A 127 -2.20 -4.36 -14.60
C TYR A 127 -3.71 -4.22 -14.35
N THR A 128 -4.05 -3.32 -13.42
CA THR A 128 -5.41 -2.85 -13.13
C THR A 128 -5.46 -1.32 -13.14
N THR A 129 -6.67 -0.78 -13.35
CA THR A 129 -6.93 0.67 -13.35
C THR A 129 -8.03 1.08 -12.37
N ASP A 130 -8.52 0.14 -11.58
CA ASP A 130 -9.63 0.28 -10.63
C ASP A 130 -9.22 0.20 -9.16
N GLY A 131 -7.91 0.14 -8.87
CA GLY A 131 -7.36 0.04 -7.53
C GLY A 131 -7.24 -1.38 -6.96
N THR A 132 -7.77 -2.39 -7.65
CA THR A 132 -7.63 -3.80 -7.26
C THR A 132 -6.19 -4.30 -7.42
N ASP A 133 -5.83 -5.40 -6.75
CA ASP A 133 -4.49 -5.99 -6.88
C ASP A 133 -4.37 -6.79 -8.20
N PRO A 134 -3.48 -6.41 -9.14
CA PRO A 134 -3.30 -7.11 -10.40
C PRO A 134 -2.81 -8.56 -10.26
N ALA A 135 -2.29 -8.94 -9.09
CA ALA A 135 -1.89 -10.33 -8.85
C ALA A 135 -3.09 -11.29 -8.76
N THR A 136 -4.24 -10.80 -8.28
CA THR A 136 -5.41 -11.63 -7.94
C THR A 136 -6.73 -11.15 -8.53
N SER A 137 -6.79 -9.93 -9.06
CA SER A 137 -8.03 -9.33 -9.55
C SER A 137 -8.57 -9.99 -10.80
N ASP A 138 -9.89 -10.15 -10.86
CA ASP A 138 -10.59 -10.59 -12.06
C ASP A 138 -10.66 -9.48 -13.14
N THR A 139 -10.41 -8.22 -12.78
CA THR A 139 -10.38 -7.07 -13.71
C THR A 139 -9.00 -6.82 -14.30
N ARG A 140 -8.00 -7.62 -13.91
CA ARG A 140 -6.63 -7.46 -14.41
C ARG A 140 -6.55 -7.67 -15.91
N LYS A 141 -5.69 -6.92 -16.54
CA LYS A 141 -5.39 -7.00 -17.97
C LYS A 141 -3.93 -7.39 -18.18
N VAL A 142 -3.65 -8.12 -19.26
CA VAL A 142 -2.27 -8.34 -19.72
C VAL A 142 -1.76 -7.06 -20.38
N TYR A 143 -0.56 -6.63 -20.01
CA TYR A 143 0.08 -5.50 -20.65
C TYR A 143 0.72 -5.96 -21.97
N GLU A 144 0.26 -5.42 -23.07
CA GLU A 144 0.75 -5.74 -24.42
C GLU A 144 1.32 -4.51 -25.15
N ASN A 145 0.77 -3.34 -24.87
CA ASN A 145 1.14 -2.08 -25.50
C ASN A 145 1.14 -0.94 -24.49
N ALA A 146 1.85 0.14 -24.80
CA ALA A 146 1.86 1.34 -23.97
C ALA A 146 0.43 1.83 -23.66
N LEU A 147 0.22 2.23 -22.42
CA LEU A 147 -1.08 2.68 -21.93
C LEU A 147 -1.21 4.19 -22.13
N ARG A 148 -2.23 4.61 -22.85
CA ARG A 148 -2.52 6.03 -23.00
C ARG A 148 -3.00 6.61 -21.68
N ILE A 149 -2.29 7.59 -21.14
CA ILE A 149 -2.67 8.39 -19.97
C ILE A 149 -3.12 9.75 -20.49
N ASP A 150 -4.38 10.08 -20.26
CA ASP A 150 -5.04 11.24 -20.86
C ASP A 150 -5.76 12.09 -19.80
N ASP A 151 -6.16 13.31 -20.17
CA ASP A 151 -7.08 14.12 -19.39
C ASP A 151 -8.43 13.39 -19.23
N ARG A 152 -8.94 13.39 -18.01
CA ARG A 152 -10.17 12.70 -17.62
C ARG A 152 -11.25 13.63 -17.09
N SER A 153 -11.10 14.94 -17.31
CA SER A 153 -12.04 15.95 -16.80
C SER A 153 -13.47 15.72 -17.29
N ASP A 154 -13.65 15.20 -18.50
CA ASP A 154 -14.96 14.87 -19.09
C ASP A 154 -15.51 13.48 -18.70
N ASP A 155 -14.74 12.67 -17.98
CA ASP A 155 -15.20 11.36 -17.51
C ASP A 155 -16.33 11.51 -16.48
N GLU A 156 -17.18 10.46 -16.36
CA GLU A 156 -18.23 10.42 -15.35
C GLU A 156 -17.65 10.42 -13.93
N ASN A 157 -18.36 11.12 -13.04
CA ASN A 157 -18.09 11.06 -11.61
C ASN A 157 -18.53 9.70 -11.08
N VAL A 158 -17.60 8.85 -10.70
CA VAL A 158 -17.87 7.53 -10.13
C VAL A 158 -17.78 7.58 -8.61
N LEU A 159 -16.59 7.80 -8.07
CA LEU A 159 -16.39 7.83 -6.61
C LEU A 159 -17.02 9.06 -5.96
N SER A 160 -16.92 10.23 -6.60
CA SER A 160 -17.53 11.48 -6.10
C SER A 160 -19.07 11.48 -6.18
N ALA A 161 -19.67 10.56 -6.95
CA ALA A 161 -21.10 10.35 -7.04
C ALA A 161 -21.59 9.20 -6.16
N TYR A 162 -20.71 8.49 -5.46
CA TYR A 162 -21.09 7.37 -4.60
C TYR A 162 -21.91 7.84 -3.40
N ASP A 163 -23.07 7.21 -3.18
CA ASP A 163 -23.91 7.45 -2.02
C ASP A 163 -23.59 6.44 -0.90
N PRO A 164 -22.87 6.83 0.14
CA PRO A 164 -22.50 5.92 1.22
C PRO A 164 -23.65 5.52 2.12
N MET A 165 -24.76 6.25 2.07
CA MET A 165 -25.91 6.05 2.96
C MET A 165 -26.96 5.13 2.35
N LYS A 166 -27.26 5.26 1.05
CA LYS A 166 -28.28 4.48 0.32
C LYS A 166 -29.66 4.44 1.00
N ILE A 167 -29.96 5.41 1.87
CA ILE A 167 -31.26 5.57 2.57
C ILE A 167 -31.81 6.95 2.32
N GLN A 168 -33.13 7.09 2.39
CA GLN A 168 -33.79 8.38 2.26
C GLN A 168 -33.63 9.19 3.55
N LEU A 169 -33.05 10.37 3.46
CA LEU A 169 -32.92 11.33 4.56
C LEU A 169 -33.46 12.68 4.09
N ASP A 170 -34.14 13.40 4.98
CA ASP A 170 -34.81 14.67 4.64
C ASP A 170 -33.89 15.74 4.07
N TYR A 171 -32.60 15.71 4.42
CA TYR A 171 -31.62 16.68 3.94
C TYR A 171 -30.87 16.25 2.68
N ARG A 172 -31.10 15.04 2.14
CA ARG A 172 -30.38 14.52 0.96
C ARG A 172 -30.62 15.34 -0.29
N ASP A 173 -31.83 15.87 -0.46
CA ASP A 173 -32.21 16.67 -1.61
C ASP A 173 -31.42 18.00 -1.69
N SER A 174 -30.79 18.41 -0.57
CA SER A 174 -29.89 19.57 -0.52
C SER A 174 -28.47 19.29 -1.01
N ILE A 175 -28.09 17.99 -1.11
CA ILE A 175 -26.74 17.60 -1.53
C ILE A 175 -26.66 17.68 -3.04
N LYS A 176 -25.81 18.59 -3.51
CA LYS A 176 -25.54 18.77 -4.95
C LYS A 176 -24.24 18.03 -5.29
N LEU A 177 -24.33 17.10 -6.22
CA LEU A 177 -23.14 16.50 -6.80
C LEU A 177 -22.45 17.51 -7.70
N PRO A 178 -21.12 17.58 -7.69
CA PRO A 178 -20.37 18.49 -8.57
C PRO A 178 -20.54 18.10 -10.04
N ALA A 179 -20.41 19.07 -10.92
CA ALA A 179 -20.31 18.80 -12.36
C ALA A 179 -19.07 17.95 -12.66
N LYS A 180 -19.05 17.22 -13.78
CA LYS A 180 -17.91 16.39 -14.19
C LYS A 180 -16.61 17.16 -14.20
N SER A 181 -16.60 18.30 -14.87
CA SER A 181 -15.44 19.20 -15.00
C SER A 181 -15.00 19.88 -13.69
N ALA A 182 -15.81 19.78 -12.64
CA ALA A 182 -15.47 20.33 -11.30
C ALA A 182 -14.82 19.28 -10.37
N VAL A 183 -14.55 18.08 -10.88
CA VAL A 183 -13.88 17.00 -10.14
C VAL A 183 -12.66 16.56 -10.93
N ASP A 184 -11.49 16.84 -10.40
CA ASP A 184 -10.26 16.35 -10.98
C ASP A 184 -10.18 14.84 -10.86
N LYS A 185 -9.66 14.21 -11.88
CA LYS A 185 -9.56 12.78 -11.99
C LYS A 185 -8.14 12.35 -12.34
N GLY A 186 -7.58 11.48 -11.52
CA GLY A 186 -6.32 10.82 -11.81
C GLY A 186 -6.53 9.45 -12.47
N THR A 187 -5.54 9.01 -13.19
CA THR A 187 -5.44 7.63 -13.68
C THR A 187 -4.52 6.85 -12.76
N VAL A 188 -5.05 5.82 -12.10
CA VAL A 188 -4.28 4.90 -11.27
C VAL A 188 -3.88 3.69 -12.09
N ILE A 189 -2.61 3.34 -12.09
CA ILE A 189 -2.10 2.09 -12.65
C ILE A 189 -1.44 1.30 -11.53
N ARG A 190 -1.92 0.07 -11.33
CA ARG A 190 -1.26 -0.94 -10.51
C ARG A 190 -0.75 -2.04 -11.42
N ALA A 191 0.50 -2.47 -11.26
CA ALA A 191 1.07 -3.51 -12.11
C ALA A 191 1.91 -4.50 -11.31
N CYS A 192 1.88 -5.77 -11.70
CA CYS A 192 2.77 -6.82 -11.24
C CYS A 192 3.28 -7.64 -12.43
N ALA A 193 4.42 -8.28 -12.28
CA ALA A 193 4.92 -9.24 -13.27
C ALA A 193 4.82 -10.67 -12.72
N GLU A 194 4.37 -11.59 -13.54
CA GLU A 194 4.30 -13.01 -13.23
C GLU A 194 5.55 -13.72 -13.74
N GLY A 195 6.24 -14.40 -12.84
CA GLY A 195 7.41 -15.20 -13.15
C GLY A 195 7.06 -16.62 -13.58
N THR A 196 8.07 -17.45 -13.80
CA THR A 196 7.91 -18.84 -14.26
C THR A 196 7.21 -19.75 -13.24
N SER A 197 7.07 -19.33 -11.99
CA SER A 197 6.29 -20.02 -10.96
C SER A 197 4.77 -19.82 -11.12
N GLY A 198 4.32 -18.92 -11.99
CA GLY A 198 2.94 -18.47 -12.06
C GLY A 198 2.55 -17.52 -10.93
N LYS A 199 3.53 -16.96 -10.20
CA LYS A 199 3.29 -15.98 -9.14
C LYS A 199 3.81 -14.61 -9.51
N CYS A 200 2.99 -13.61 -9.23
CA CYS A 200 3.38 -12.22 -9.33
C CYS A 200 4.39 -11.84 -8.26
N GLY A 201 5.33 -10.98 -8.63
CA GLY A 201 6.21 -10.29 -7.71
C GLY A 201 5.52 -9.14 -7.02
N LYS A 202 6.31 -8.13 -6.65
CA LYS A 202 5.79 -6.94 -5.99
C LYS A 202 4.92 -6.13 -6.95
N THR A 203 3.70 -5.76 -6.50
CA THR A 203 2.86 -4.78 -7.17
C THR A 203 3.45 -3.38 -7.00
N VAL A 204 3.52 -2.64 -8.11
CA VAL A 204 3.81 -1.21 -8.14
C VAL A 204 2.54 -0.43 -8.44
N THR A 205 2.43 0.76 -7.86
CA THR A 205 1.27 1.64 -8.02
C THR A 205 1.75 3.03 -8.36
N ALA A 206 1.09 3.69 -9.31
CA ALA A 206 1.32 5.08 -9.64
C ALA A 206 0.01 5.76 -10.04
N THR A 207 -0.15 7.01 -9.60
CA THR A 207 -1.26 7.90 -9.99
C THR A 207 -0.73 8.99 -10.89
N TYR A 208 -1.44 9.23 -11.99
CA TYR A 208 -1.13 10.24 -12.99
C TYR A 208 -2.29 11.22 -13.13
N PHE A 209 -1.99 12.51 -13.08
CA PHE A 209 -2.94 13.58 -13.32
C PHE A 209 -2.52 14.29 -14.60
N VAL A 210 -3.44 14.43 -15.55
CA VAL A 210 -3.19 15.14 -16.82
C VAL A 210 -4.07 16.37 -16.86
N ASP A 211 -3.47 17.52 -17.16
CA ASP A 211 -4.13 18.83 -17.19
C ASP A 211 -4.81 19.23 -15.86
N VAL A 212 -4.24 18.74 -14.74
CA VAL A 212 -4.63 19.14 -13.38
C VAL A 212 -3.53 20.00 -12.81
N SER A 213 -3.82 21.26 -12.60
CA SER A 213 -2.88 22.25 -12.09
C SER A 213 -3.10 22.54 -10.60
N SER A 214 -2.02 22.58 -9.82
CA SER A 214 -2.09 23.03 -8.42
C SER A 214 -2.61 24.48 -8.28
N ALA A 215 -2.37 25.32 -9.29
CA ALA A 215 -2.86 26.70 -9.31
C ALA A 215 -4.41 26.77 -9.28
N ASP A 216 -5.09 25.78 -9.84
CA ASP A 216 -6.56 25.67 -9.80
C ASP A 216 -7.08 25.32 -8.40
N HIS A 217 -6.21 24.85 -7.53
CA HIS A 217 -6.49 24.42 -6.14
C HIS A 217 -5.78 25.25 -5.08
N ASN A 218 -5.44 26.49 -5.36
CA ASN A 218 -4.73 27.40 -4.44
C ASN A 218 -3.41 26.81 -3.91
N ASP A 219 -2.67 26.15 -4.77
CA ASP A 219 -1.39 25.48 -4.46
C ASP A 219 -1.49 24.42 -3.35
N LEU A 220 -2.66 23.80 -3.20
CA LEU A 220 -2.82 22.70 -2.24
C LEU A 220 -2.14 21.43 -2.74
N PRO A 221 -1.57 20.65 -1.82
CA PRO A 221 -1.00 19.34 -2.15
C PRO A 221 -2.12 18.34 -2.53
N ILE A 222 -1.76 17.33 -3.31
CA ILE A 222 -2.66 16.25 -3.72
C ILE A 222 -2.35 15.00 -2.91
N VAL A 223 -3.38 14.34 -2.38
CA VAL A 223 -3.27 13.02 -1.76
C VAL A 223 -4.06 12.02 -2.59
N SER A 224 -3.37 11.10 -3.23
CA SER A 224 -3.98 9.96 -3.91
C SER A 224 -4.03 8.75 -2.98
N ILE A 225 -5.21 8.14 -2.86
CA ILE A 225 -5.42 6.90 -2.09
C ILE A 225 -5.94 5.84 -3.05
N THR A 226 -5.13 4.83 -3.27
CA THR A 226 -5.49 3.67 -4.09
C THR A 226 -5.77 2.49 -3.18
N THR A 227 -6.96 1.92 -3.29
CA THR A 227 -7.37 0.72 -2.53
C THR A 227 -8.36 -0.09 -3.36
N ASP A 228 -8.53 -1.36 -3.01
CA ASP A 228 -9.60 -2.17 -3.56
C ASP A 228 -10.96 -1.52 -3.22
N PRO A 229 -11.81 -1.22 -4.23
CA PRO A 229 -13.13 -0.63 -4.00
C PRO A 229 -14.00 -1.42 -3.02
N ASP A 230 -13.88 -2.74 -2.97
CA ASP A 230 -14.59 -3.57 -2.01
C ASP A 230 -14.17 -3.28 -0.56
N GLY A 231 -12.94 -2.88 -0.33
CA GLY A 231 -12.49 -2.43 0.99
C GLY A 231 -13.23 -1.19 1.50
N LEU A 232 -13.75 -0.36 0.61
CA LEU A 232 -14.53 0.84 0.95
C LEU A 232 -16.05 0.60 0.86
N PHE A 233 -16.54 -0.05 -0.20
CA PHE A 233 -17.94 0.04 -0.62
C PHE A 233 -18.71 -1.28 -0.56
N ASN A 234 -18.05 -2.42 -0.32
CA ASN A 234 -18.72 -3.70 -0.16
C ASN A 234 -19.64 -3.68 1.07
N GLU A 235 -20.86 -4.18 0.94
CA GLU A 235 -21.86 -4.11 2.03
C GLU A 235 -21.43 -4.88 3.28
N LYS A 236 -20.69 -5.98 3.12
CA LYS A 236 -20.22 -6.80 4.24
C LYS A 236 -18.95 -6.28 4.89
N THR A 237 -18.01 -5.82 4.09
CA THR A 237 -16.63 -5.55 4.54
C THR A 237 -16.18 -4.12 4.32
N GLY A 238 -16.91 -3.33 3.54
CA GLY A 238 -16.55 -1.96 3.19
C GLY A 238 -16.67 -1.01 4.38
N ILE A 239 -15.66 -0.16 4.53
CA ILE A 239 -15.60 0.77 5.67
C ILE A 239 -16.28 2.12 5.41
N TYR A 240 -16.77 2.39 4.20
CA TYR A 240 -17.32 3.69 3.82
C TYR A 240 -18.84 3.73 3.74
N CYS A 241 -19.49 2.57 3.69
CA CYS A 241 -20.95 2.41 3.55
C CYS A 241 -21.67 2.14 4.88
N LEU A 242 -23.00 2.14 4.84
CA LEU A 242 -23.86 1.64 5.93
C LEU A 242 -23.61 0.16 6.17
N GLY A 243 -23.69 -0.64 5.12
CA GLY A 243 -23.38 -2.06 5.08
C GLY A 243 -24.30 -2.97 5.91
N ASP A 244 -23.83 -4.22 6.07
CA ASP A 244 -24.60 -5.25 6.75
C ASP A 244 -24.81 -4.95 8.24
N VAL A 245 -23.84 -4.27 8.89
CA VAL A 245 -24.00 -3.85 10.31
C VAL A 245 -25.23 -2.96 10.50
N TYR A 246 -25.53 -2.09 9.54
CA TYR A 246 -26.74 -1.27 9.60
C TYR A 246 -27.98 -2.11 9.28
N LYS A 247 -27.94 -2.99 8.29
CA LYS A 247 -29.09 -3.83 7.92
C LYS A 247 -29.56 -4.69 9.09
N GLU A 248 -28.61 -5.36 9.77
CA GLU A 248 -28.91 -6.16 10.96
C GLU A 248 -29.55 -5.31 12.08
N TYR A 249 -29.00 -4.10 12.31
CA TYR A 249 -29.56 -3.19 13.30
C TYR A 249 -30.97 -2.70 12.92
N ASP A 250 -31.21 -2.33 11.67
CA ASP A 250 -32.49 -1.85 11.16
C ASP A 250 -33.59 -2.94 11.22
N GLU A 251 -33.25 -4.19 10.91
CA GLU A 251 -34.12 -5.34 11.04
C GLU A 251 -34.57 -5.60 12.49
N GLU A 252 -33.65 -5.42 13.44
CA GLU A 252 -33.93 -5.58 14.87
C GLU A 252 -34.67 -4.36 15.47
N ASN A 253 -34.55 -3.19 14.85
CA ASN A 253 -35.06 -1.91 15.35
C ASN A 253 -35.79 -1.10 14.25
N PRO A 254 -36.87 -1.60 13.64
CA PRO A 254 -37.46 -1.01 12.42
C PRO A 254 -37.95 0.43 12.58
N ASP A 255 -38.27 0.87 13.80
CA ASP A 255 -38.78 2.21 14.09
C ASP A 255 -37.72 3.17 14.67
N HIS A 256 -36.42 2.82 14.58
CA HIS A 256 -35.39 3.67 15.15
C HIS A 256 -35.29 5.02 14.42
N PRO A 257 -35.13 6.14 15.15
CA PRO A 257 -34.87 7.40 14.49
C PRO A 257 -33.42 7.43 13.96
N TRP A 258 -33.27 8.00 12.76
CA TRP A 258 -31.92 8.19 12.23
C TRP A 258 -31.08 9.10 13.13
N ASN A 259 -29.86 8.68 13.42
CA ASN A 259 -28.80 9.51 13.97
C ASN A 259 -27.42 8.99 13.53
N GLY A 260 -26.41 9.86 13.50
CA GLY A 260 -25.07 9.52 13.02
C GLY A 260 -24.28 8.50 13.85
N SER A 261 -24.83 8.06 14.99
CA SER A 261 -24.19 7.09 15.89
C SER A 261 -24.81 5.70 15.82
N ILE A 262 -25.82 5.47 14.98
CA ILE A 262 -26.39 4.14 14.80
C ILE A 262 -25.33 3.16 14.28
N PRO A 263 -25.48 1.86 14.59
CA PRO A 263 -24.57 0.85 14.06
C PRO A 263 -24.53 0.88 12.53
N ALA A 264 -23.33 0.91 11.98
CA ALA A 264 -23.07 0.88 10.55
C ALA A 264 -21.62 0.47 10.32
N ASN A 265 -21.29 0.00 9.13
CA ASN A 265 -19.91 -0.36 8.79
C ASN A 265 -18.94 0.80 9.01
N TYR A 266 -19.29 2.02 8.60
CA TYR A 266 -18.41 3.19 8.78
C TYR A 266 -18.22 3.60 10.26
N ASN A 267 -19.08 3.14 11.18
CA ASN A 267 -18.95 3.37 12.61
C ASN A 267 -18.06 2.35 13.31
N GLN A 268 -17.70 1.27 12.62
CA GLN A 268 -16.86 0.22 13.17
C GLN A 268 -15.45 0.72 13.44
N ARG A 269 -14.79 0.08 14.41
CA ARG A 269 -13.47 0.46 14.90
C ARG A 269 -12.63 -0.81 15.04
N GLY A 270 -11.35 -0.63 15.28
CA GLY A 270 -10.44 -1.75 15.47
C GLY A 270 -9.61 -2.05 14.23
N ARG A 271 -8.69 -2.99 14.38
CA ARG A 271 -7.77 -3.34 13.31
C ARG A 271 -8.43 -4.18 12.22
N GLU A 272 -9.43 -4.93 12.55
CA GLU A 272 -10.24 -5.74 11.64
C GLU A 272 -10.99 -4.90 10.59
N TRP A 273 -11.21 -3.62 10.90
CA TRP A 273 -11.78 -2.62 10.00
C TRP A 273 -10.73 -1.71 9.36
N GLU A 274 -9.46 -2.08 9.42
CA GLU A 274 -8.39 -1.43 8.68
C GLU A 274 -8.24 -2.10 7.31
N LYS A 275 -8.29 -1.31 6.24
CA LYS A 275 -8.11 -1.80 4.87
C LYS A 275 -6.72 -1.45 4.39
N GLU A 276 -6.17 -2.29 3.55
CA GLU A 276 -4.91 -2.01 2.86
C GLU A 276 -5.15 -0.97 1.77
N CYS A 277 -4.23 -0.02 1.65
CA CYS A 277 -4.23 0.97 0.59
C CYS A 277 -2.80 1.40 0.25
N TYR A 278 -2.65 2.01 -0.91
CA TYR A 278 -1.44 2.71 -1.30
C TYR A 278 -1.71 4.20 -1.26
N VAL A 279 -0.82 4.97 -0.64
CA VAL A 279 -0.93 6.42 -0.57
C VAL A 279 0.21 7.09 -1.31
N GLU A 280 -0.14 8.09 -2.11
CA GLU A 280 0.80 9.03 -2.70
C GLU A 280 0.43 10.44 -2.22
N TYR A 281 1.45 11.19 -1.81
CA TYR A 281 1.31 12.59 -1.42
C TYR A 281 2.22 13.41 -2.32
N PHE A 282 1.62 14.30 -3.08
CA PHE A 282 2.31 15.23 -3.98
C PHE A 282 2.23 16.64 -3.40
N ASP A 283 3.36 17.34 -3.40
CA ASP A 283 3.37 18.77 -3.03
C ASP A 283 2.67 19.64 -4.08
N SER A 284 2.62 20.94 -3.84
CA SER A 284 2.04 21.91 -4.78
C SER A 284 2.80 22.01 -6.10
N GLU A 285 4.02 21.53 -6.18
CA GLU A 285 4.82 21.48 -7.40
C GLU A 285 4.66 20.16 -8.16
N GLY A 286 3.87 19.20 -7.59
CA GLY A 286 3.64 17.87 -8.16
C GLY A 286 4.73 16.84 -7.83
N ASN A 287 5.67 17.16 -6.95
CA ASN A 287 6.70 16.19 -6.52
C ASN A 287 6.10 15.17 -5.55
N SER A 288 6.41 13.90 -5.77
CA SER A 288 5.98 12.83 -4.87
C SER A 288 6.83 12.80 -3.60
N LEU A 289 6.21 13.13 -2.46
CA LEU A 289 6.85 13.13 -1.15
C LEU A 289 6.60 11.82 -0.37
N ILE A 290 5.46 11.16 -0.60
CA ILE A 290 5.12 9.85 -0.05
C ILE A 290 4.63 8.96 -1.19
N SER A 291 5.10 7.72 -1.20
CA SER A 291 4.62 6.66 -2.09
C SER A 291 4.82 5.33 -1.36
N GLN A 292 3.76 4.81 -0.72
CA GLN A 292 3.88 3.57 0.05
C GLN A 292 2.55 2.89 0.35
N ASP A 293 2.61 1.59 0.60
CA ASP A 293 1.52 0.83 1.17
C ASP A 293 1.28 1.24 2.63
N CYS A 294 0.02 1.29 3.04
CA CYS A 294 -0.40 1.62 4.39
C CYS A 294 -1.80 1.07 4.69
N GLY A 295 -2.26 1.24 5.92
CA GLY A 295 -3.63 0.94 6.31
C GLY A 295 -4.50 2.19 6.32
N ILE A 296 -5.79 2.05 5.98
CA ILE A 296 -6.78 3.12 6.02
C ILE A 296 -7.97 2.74 6.89
N ARG A 297 -8.46 3.68 7.69
CA ARG A 297 -9.71 3.57 8.47
C ARG A 297 -10.48 4.87 8.42
N ILE A 298 -11.81 4.78 8.62
CA ILE A 298 -12.64 5.96 8.85
C ILE A 298 -12.24 6.60 10.17
N GLN A 299 -12.07 7.92 10.17
CA GLN A 299 -11.74 8.74 11.33
C GLN A 299 -12.93 9.61 11.72
N GLY A 300 -13.07 9.87 13.01
CA GLY A 300 -14.08 10.80 13.54
C GLY A 300 -14.97 10.18 14.61
N GLY A 301 -15.90 10.99 15.08
CA GLY A 301 -17.03 10.62 15.93
C GLY A 301 -18.31 10.65 15.10
N TRP A 302 -19.13 11.68 15.31
CA TRP A 302 -20.36 11.90 14.55
C TRP A 302 -20.13 12.09 13.05
N SER A 303 -19.05 12.76 12.64
CA SER A 303 -18.69 12.99 11.22
C SER A 303 -18.40 11.73 10.41
N ARG A 304 -18.40 10.55 11.04
CA ARG A 304 -18.37 9.26 10.31
C ARG A 304 -19.62 9.04 9.47
N ALA A 305 -20.75 9.64 9.87
CA ALA A 305 -21.99 9.58 9.14
C ALA A 305 -22.11 10.63 8.02
N ASP A 306 -21.16 11.54 7.89
CA ASP A 306 -21.14 12.50 6.78
C ASP A 306 -20.94 11.78 5.44
N TYR A 307 -21.41 12.38 4.35
CA TYR A 307 -21.22 11.83 3.00
C TYR A 307 -19.73 11.74 2.64
N GLN A 308 -19.01 12.82 2.83
CA GLN A 308 -17.56 12.81 2.75
C GLN A 308 -16.98 12.49 4.12
N LYS A 309 -16.25 11.41 4.21
CA LYS A 309 -15.71 10.91 5.48
C LYS A 309 -14.24 11.27 5.63
N SER A 310 -13.82 11.47 6.87
CA SER A 310 -12.40 11.61 7.21
C SER A 310 -11.71 10.25 7.25
N PHE A 311 -10.47 10.21 6.81
CA PHE A 311 -9.63 9.02 6.86
C PHE A 311 -8.47 9.18 7.83
N ARG A 312 -8.05 8.09 8.46
CA ARG A 312 -6.75 7.98 9.11
C ARG A 312 -5.92 6.93 8.41
N LEU A 313 -4.71 7.31 8.03
CA LEU A 313 -3.72 6.44 7.42
C LEU A 313 -2.72 5.94 8.48
N TYR A 314 -2.29 4.69 8.34
CA TYR A 314 -1.42 3.99 9.29
C TYR A 314 -0.24 3.38 8.56
N ALA A 315 0.97 3.89 8.82
CA ALA A 315 2.18 3.21 8.41
C ALA A 315 2.48 2.07 9.39
N ARG A 316 2.61 0.86 8.87
CA ARG A 316 2.89 -0.34 9.67
C ARG A 316 3.86 -1.25 8.95
N ASN A 317 4.67 -1.98 9.72
CA ASN A 317 5.57 -3.00 9.17
C ASN A 317 4.84 -4.06 8.32
N ASP A 318 3.56 -4.34 8.60
CA ASP A 318 2.75 -5.29 7.84
C ASP A 318 2.54 -4.82 6.38
N TYR A 319 2.55 -3.50 6.16
CA TYR A 319 2.46 -2.85 4.84
C TYR A 319 3.84 -2.45 4.29
N GLY A 320 4.93 -2.78 4.99
CA GLY A 320 6.29 -2.57 4.54
C GLY A 320 7.04 -1.44 5.26
N LYS A 321 6.49 -0.23 5.37
CA LYS A 321 7.11 0.88 6.12
C LYS A 321 6.33 1.16 7.41
N SER A 322 7.05 1.44 8.50
CA SER A 322 6.47 1.74 9.81
C SER A 322 6.28 3.23 10.10
N SER A 323 6.64 4.08 9.15
CA SER A 323 6.49 5.54 9.21
C SER A 323 6.23 6.12 7.83
N PHE A 324 5.59 7.28 7.80
CA PHE A 324 5.54 8.20 6.68
C PHE A 324 6.68 9.18 6.86
N ASP A 325 7.71 9.09 6.02
CA ASP A 325 8.93 9.86 6.17
C ASP A 325 8.88 11.05 5.21
N THR A 326 8.34 12.18 5.70
CA THR A 326 8.27 13.45 4.96
C THR A 326 8.04 14.62 5.90
N VAL A 327 8.35 15.79 5.44
CA VAL A 327 7.93 17.08 6.03
C VAL A 327 6.65 17.52 5.32
N PHE A 328 5.50 17.41 5.99
CA PHE A 328 4.22 17.85 5.41
C PHE A 328 4.12 19.37 5.29
N TRP A 329 4.65 20.10 6.28
CA TRP A 329 4.74 21.56 6.30
C TRP A 329 5.97 21.99 7.11
N ASP A 330 6.70 22.96 6.61
CA ASP A 330 7.90 23.50 7.29
C ASP A 330 7.61 24.09 8.68
N SER A 331 6.36 24.45 8.94
CA SER A 331 5.92 24.98 10.23
C SER A 331 5.61 23.92 11.27
N PHE A 332 5.59 22.64 10.89
CA PHE A 332 5.35 21.55 11.85
C PHE A 332 6.62 21.21 12.59
N THR A 333 6.65 21.64 13.86
CA THR A 333 7.75 21.31 14.77
C THR A 333 7.23 20.52 15.96
N ASP A 334 8.13 19.77 16.59
CA ASP A 334 7.89 19.13 17.87
C ASP A 334 7.90 20.16 19.02
N VAL A 335 7.77 19.67 20.26
CA VAL A 335 7.77 20.53 21.46
C VAL A 335 9.10 21.26 21.71
N ASN A 336 10.18 20.87 21.04
CA ASN A 336 11.50 21.49 21.14
C ASN A 336 11.78 22.46 19.99
N GLY A 337 10.84 22.60 19.04
CA GLY A 337 11.00 23.42 17.83
C GLY A 337 11.71 22.72 16.68
N GLU A 338 11.97 21.41 16.77
CA GLU A 338 12.59 20.64 15.70
C GLU A 338 11.54 20.21 14.68
N ALA A 339 11.90 20.22 13.38
CA ALA A 339 10.99 19.82 12.31
C ALA A 339 10.53 18.37 12.46
N ILE A 340 9.21 18.13 12.34
CA ILE A 340 8.65 16.76 12.31
C ILE A 340 8.87 16.19 10.92
N THR A 341 9.80 15.25 10.80
CA THR A 341 10.20 14.62 9.53
C THR A 341 9.59 13.23 9.31
N SER A 342 8.87 12.70 10.29
CA SER A 342 8.17 11.43 10.15
C SER A 342 6.99 11.30 11.10
N CYS A 343 5.99 10.53 10.70
CA CYS A 343 4.89 10.17 11.57
C CYS A 343 4.40 8.74 11.29
N LYS A 344 3.77 8.11 12.29
CA LYS A 344 3.19 6.76 12.13
C LYS A 344 1.78 6.80 11.57
N THR A 345 1.10 7.92 11.74
CA THR A 345 -0.28 8.11 11.26
C THR A 345 -0.51 9.57 10.94
N PHE A 346 -1.36 9.84 9.96
CA PHE A 346 -1.92 11.16 9.77
C PHE A 346 -3.41 11.07 9.39
N VAL A 347 -4.11 12.19 9.47
CA VAL A 347 -5.55 12.27 9.26
C VAL A 347 -5.86 13.23 8.12
N LEU A 348 -6.65 12.74 7.18
CA LEU A 348 -7.31 13.55 6.16
C LEU A 348 -8.70 13.89 6.68
N ARG A 349 -8.94 15.15 7.03
CA ARG A 349 -10.22 15.62 7.57
C ARG A 349 -11.15 16.09 6.46
N ASN A 350 -12.42 15.74 6.59
CA ASN A 350 -13.50 16.20 5.70
C ASN A 350 -14.00 17.64 6.00
N GLY A 351 -13.42 18.30 7.00
CA GLY A 351 -13.88 19.63 7.44
C GLY A 351 -15.28 19.65 8.10
N GLY A 352 -15.85 18.48 8.45
CA GLY A 352 -17.22 18.28 8.89
C GLY A 352 -17.86 19.42 9.71
N ASN A 353 -17.37 19.66 10.91
CA ASN A 353 -17.90 20.75 11.75
C ASN A 353 -17.47 22.15 11.30
N ASP A 354 -16.38 22.26 10.54
CA ASP A 354 -15.81 23.54 10.10
C ASP A 354 -16.56 24.08 8.88
N ALA A 355 -17.08 23.19 8.02
CA ALA A 355 -17.78 23.55 6.80
C ALA A 355 -19.10 24.34 7.02
N ASN A 356 -19.70 24.21 8.19
CA ASN A 356 -20.95 24.92 8.52
C ASN A 356 -20.76 26.39 8.88
N TYR A 357 -19.53 26.85 9.08
CA TYR A 357 -19.21 28.22 9.48
C TYR A 357 -18.59 29.07 8.36
N SER A 358 -18.31 28.47 7.22
CA SER A 358 -17.70 29.12 6.07
C SER A 358 -18.68 29.58 4.99
N LYS A 359 -19.98 29.75 5.35
CA LYS A 359 -21.00 30.27 4.46
C LYS A 359 -21.15 31.77 4.63
#